data_ea252443100518e59e198eab6d6cc5bd
#
_entry.id   ea252443100518e59e198eab6d6cc5bd
#
_cell.length_a   1.000
_cell.length_b   1.000
_cell.length_c   1.000
_cell.angle_alpha   90.00
_cell.angle_beta   90.00
_cell.angle_gamma   90.00
#
_symmetry.space_group_name_H-M   'P 1'
#
loop_
_entity.id
_entity.type
_entity.pdbx_description
1 polymer ?
#
loop_
_entity_poly.entity_id
_entity_poly.type
_entity_poly.pdbx_seq_one_letter_code
_entity_poly.pdbx_strand_id
1 'polypeptide(L)'
;ADMIAINPDDIQSIDILKDASAAAIYGSRAANGVVLITTKRGIQNEKPQLNLKYFTNFDTQIENFSILNANEFRNVMMDAAINTLKVDPTNETALSIKEGTILKDADTDWYKLLSQKASTNSVELSVRGGSSRLKYFTSFGMSFQNGVLKGDDLKRYTGRINLDWDVTSVLKFGTNVSLAYTDQSQEGQGLWQIKQFRPDVPVYAEDGSYYKIGTTDNPVAKTKITNRNDVYRFNGTVFGEAQIIPGLRFRSTFSVAKNFNFTHQYYPSFLQEGNYYNNYTGKAVRGSSESVRTLWDNTLKYEGTFKEIHALDALFGVSFERYKAGDFSATGVDFPMDKILNNLSSATTPYDVSGNSSGNGLISVFRRFNYQLME
;
A
#
# COMPACT_ATOMS: atom_id res chain seq x y z
N ALA A 1 -3.62 11.94 0.05
CA ALA A 1 -3.40 11.11 1.23
C ALA A 1 -3.58 9.65 0.83
N ASP A 2 -2.66 8.80 1.25
CA ASP A 2 -2.75 7.37 1.01
C ASP A 2 -3.78 6.80 2.00
N MET A 3 -4.91 6.32 1.52
CA MET A 3 -6.00 5.77 2.35
C MET A 3 -5.54 4.60 3.22
N ILE A 4 -4.52 3.86 2.77
CA ILE A 4 -3.91 2.74 3.51
C ILE A 4 -3.28 3.19 4.83
N ALA A 5 -2.93 4.49 4.95
CA ALA A 5 -2.33 5.05 6.17
C ALA A 5 -3.34 5.31 7.30
N ILE A 6 -4.64 5.27 7.02
CA ILE A 6 -5.68 5.56 7.99
C ILE A 6 -6.30 4.25 8.45
N ASN A 7 -6.39 4.06 9.78
CA ASN A 7 -7.17 2.95 10.30
C ASN A 7 -8.67 3.19 9.97
N PRO A 8 -9.34 2.25 9.28
CA PRO A 8 -10.77 2.40 8.95
C PRO A 8 -11.64 2.69 10.18
N ASP A 9 -11.30 2.12 11.32
CA ASP A 9 -12.03 2.30 12.57
C ASP A 9 -11.87 3.72 13.18
N ASP A 10 -10.87 4.50 12.73
CA ASP A 10 -10.72 5.91 13.09
C ASP A 10 -11.58 6.86 12.23
N ILE A 11 -12.20 6.36 11.16
CA ILE A 11 -12.98 7.18 10.23
C ILE A 11 -14.36 7.43 10.80
N GLN A 12 -14.80 8.69 10.78
CA GLN A 12 -16.14 9.10 11.13
C GLN A 12 -17.02 9.24 9.88
N SER A 13 -16.52 9.88 8.81
CA SER A 13 -17.21 10.01 7.53
C SER A 13 -16.22 10.08 6.36
N ILE A 14 -16.72 9.71 5.19
CA ILE A 14 -16.04 9.89 3.90
C ILE A 14 -17.01 10.63 2.99
N ASP A 15 -16.63 11.82 2.56
CA ASP A 15 -17.41 12.66 1.68
C ASP A 15 -16.69 12.83 0.34
N ILE A 16 -17.40 12.64 -0.77
CA ILE A 16 -16.84 12.75 -2.12
C ILE A 16 -17.40 14.01 -2.78
N LEU A 17 -16.54 15.02 -2.93
CA LEU A 17 -16.88 16.28 -3.59
C LEU A 17 -16.58 16.14 -5.09
N LYS A 18 -17.65 15.97 -5.88
CA LYS A 18 -17.56 15.83 -7.34
C LYS A 18 -17.81 17.14 -8.08
N ASP A 19 -18.50 18.09 -7.43
CA ASP A 19 -18.88 19.34 -8.03
C ASP A 19 -17.74 20.37 -7.98
N ALA A 20 -17.53 21.08 -9.09
CA ALA A 20 -16.47 22.07 -9.20
C ALA A 20 -16.58 23.19 -8.15
N SER A 21 -17.79 23.60 -7.77
CA SER A 21 -18.04 24.64 -6.75
C SER A 21 -17.61 24.19 -5.35
N ALA A 22 -17.91 22.94 -4.99
CA ALA A 22 -17.51 22.37 -3.69
C ALA A 22 -16.01 22.09 -3.63
N ALA A 23 -15.42 21.72 -4.78
CA ALA A 23 -14.01 21.40 -4.91
C ALA A 23 -13.09 22.62 -5.09
N ALA A 24 -13.65 23.79 -5.47
CA ALA A 24 -12.90 25.00 -5.82
C ALA A 24 -11.93 25.50 -4.73
N ILE A 25 -12.29 25.33 -3.45
CA ILE A 25 -11.46 25.75 -2.31
C ILE A 25 -10.16 24.91 -2.19
N TYR A 26 -10.08 23.75 -2.86
CA TYR A 26 -8.90 22.89 -2.90
C TYR A 26 -7.99 23.16 -4.12
N GLY A 27 -8.37 24.19 -4.95
CA GLY A 27 -7.58 24.66 -6.08
C GLY A 27 -7.47 23.66 -7.24
N SER A 28 -6.42 23.80 -8.06
CA SER A 28 -6.21 22.99 -9.26
C SER A 28 -6.08 21.47 -9.00
N ARG A 29 -5.76 21.09 -7.79
CA ARG A 29 -5.68 19.67 -7.38
C ARG A 29 -7.04 18.98 -7.31
N ALA A 30 -8.11 19.74 -7.25
CA ALA A 30 -9.47 19.24 -7.17
C ALA A 30 -10.13 18.96 -8.53
N ALA A 31 -9.39 19.09 -9.64
CA ALA A 31 -9.91 18.90 -11.01
C ALA A 31 -10.60 17.54 -11.23
N ASN A 32 -10.15 16.50 -10.52
CA ASN A 32 -10.72 15.14 -10.58
C ASN A 32 -11.63 14.82 -9.37
N GLY A 33 -12.07 15.84 -8.61
CA GLY A 33 -12.83 15.69 -7.38
C GLY A 33 -11.95 15.60 -6.14
N VAL A 34 -12.60 15.63 -4.97
CA VAL A 34 -11.96 15.56 -3.66
C VAL A 34 -12.62 14.50 -2.80
N VAL A 35 -11.83 13.64 -2.18
CA VAL A 35 -12.28 12.73 -1.14
C VAL A 35 -11.90 13.33 0.21
N LEU A 36 -12.91 13.74 0.98
CA LEU A 36 -12.75 14.30 2.32
C LEU A 36 -12.96 13.20 3.35
N ILE A 37 -11.92 12.87 4.11
CA ILE A 37 -11.99 11.88 5.18
C ILE A 37 -11.98 12.61 6.51
N THR A 38 -13.08 12.50 7.24
CA THR A 38 -13.20 13.03 8.60
C THR A 38 -12.92 11.91 9.60
N THR A 39 -11.96 12.14 10.49
CA THR A 39 -11.60 11.18 11.54
C THR A 39 -12.32 11.49 12.85
N LYS A 40 -12.54 10.46 13.67
CA LYS A 40 -13.16 10.57 14.99
C LYS A 40 -12.43 11.58 15.85
N ARG A 41 -13.19 12.35 16.64
CA ARG A 41 -12.71 13.37 17.57
C ARG A 41 -13.32 13.15 18.96
N GLY A 42 -12.78 13.81 19.94
CA GLY A 42 -13.38 13.89 21.28
C GLY A 42 -14.70 14.67 21.26
N ILE A 43 -15.54 14.42 22.25
CA ILE A 43 -16.82 15.08 22.45
C ILE A 43 -16.73 15.93 23.72
N GLN A 44 -17.23 17.16 23.64
CA GLN A 44 -17.16 18.10 24.76
C GLN A 44 -18.03 17.62 25.94
N ASN A 45 -17.53 17.75 27.16
CA ASN A 45 -18.19 17.35 28.41
C ASN A 45 -18.55 15.84 28.48
N GLU A 46 -17.85 15.00 27.71
CA GLU A 46 -18.03 13.55 27.73
C GLU A 46 -16.98 12.89 28.63
N LYS A 47 -17.43 11.98 29.50
CA LYS A 47 -16.53 11.14 30.29
C LYS A 47 -15.68 10.27 29.38
N PRO A 48 -14.44 9.91 29.77
CA PRO A 48 -13.60 9.00 28.98
C PRO A 48 -14.34 7.74 28.61
N GLN A 49 -14.43 7.44 27.32
CA GLN A 49 -14.98 6.19 26.76
C GLN A 49 -13.84 5.38 26.16
N LEU A 50 -13.63 4.20 26.73
CA LEU A 50 -12.69 3.20 26.23
C LEU A 50 -13.43 2.26 25.30
N ASN A 51 -12.90 2.03 24.10
CA ASN A 51 -13.40 1.06 23.15
C ASN A 51 -12.28 0.09 22.75
N LEU A 52 -12.56 -1.20 22.89
CA LEU A 52 -11.69 -2.29 22.44
C LEU A 52 -12.46 -3.07 21.38
N LYS A 53 -11.88 -3.21 20.18
CA LYS A 53 -12.43 -4.00 19.09
C LYS A 53 -11.43 -5.07 18.69
N TYR A 54 -11.90 -6.30 18.58
CA TYR A 54 -11.19 -7.42 18.00
C TYR A 54 -11.97 -7.92 16.77
N PHE A 55 -11.26 -8.16 15.69
CA PHE A 55 -11.82 -8.68 14.46
C PHE A 55 -10.93 -9.80 13.93
N THR A 56 -11.54 -10.90 13.54
CA THR A 56 -10.87 -11.97 12.80
C THR A 56 -11.69 -12.34 11.57
N ASN A 57 -11.00 -12.58 10.47
CA ASN A 57 -11.59 -13.03 9.22
C ASN A 57 -10.76 -14.17 8.65
N PHE A 58 -11.43 -15.11 7.99
CA PHE A 58 -10.81 -16.21 7.26
C PHE A 58 -11.33 -16.17 5.83
N ASP A 59 -10.41 -16.09 4.88
CA ASP A 59 -10.74 -16.07 3.48
C ASP A 59 -10.17 -17.32 2.80
N THR A 60 -10.92 -17.86 1.87
CA THR A 60 -10.48 -18.92 0.97
C THR A 60 -10.60 -18.41 -0.45
N GLN A 61 -9.67 -18.80 -1.28
CA GLN A 61 -9.80 -18.49 -2.69
C GLN A 61 -10.93 -19.30 -3.30
N ILE A 62 -11.76 -18.64 -4.11
CA ILE A 62 -12.76 -19.30 -4.92
C ILE A 62 -12.08 -19.73 -6.22
N GLU A 63 -12.08 -21.03 -6.50
CA GLU A 63 -11.66 -21.57 -7.79
C GLU A 63 -12.78 -21.36 -8.80
N ASN A 64 -12.65 -20.35 -9.66
CA ASN A 64 -13.62 -20.05 -10.70
C ASN A 64 -13.45 -20.91 -11.96
N PHE A 65 -12.39 -21.70 -12.04
CA PHE A 65 -12.08 -22.60 -13.17
C PHE A 65 -11.16 -23.74 -12.70
N SER A 66 -11.34 -24.90 -13.27
CA SER A 66 -10.46 -26.04 -13.08
C SER A 66 -9.20 -25.92 -13.93
N ILE A 67 -8.06 -26.30 -13.35
CA ILE A 67 -6.80 -26.44 -14.07
C ILE A 67 -6.64 -27.92 -14.41
N LEU A 68 -6.05 -28.22 -15.55
CA LEU A 68 -5.77 -29.59 -15.94
C LEU A 68 -4.86 -30.29 -14.91
N ASN A 69 -5.25 -31.48 -14.46
CA ASN A 69 -4.33 -32.36 -13.76
C ASN A 69 -3.29 -32.96 -14.72
N ALA A 70 -2.30 -33.68 -14.21
CA ALA A 70 -1.23 -34.20 -15.04
C ALA A 70 -1.71 -35.18 -16.13
N ASN A 71 -2.71 -36.01 -15.85
CA ASN A 71 -3.26 -36.93 -16.86
C ASN A 71 -4.00 -36.19 -17.97
N GLU A 72 -4.85 -35.25 -17.61
CA GLU A 72 -5.55 -34.38 -18.56
C GLU A 72 -4.57 -33.59 -19.42
N PHE A 73 -3.53 -33.01 -18.79
CA PHE A 73 -2.47 -32.30 -19.48
C PHE A 73 -1.74 -33.19 -20.49
N ARG A 74 -1.30 -34.40 -20.09
CA ARG A 74 -0.63 -35.36 -20.98
C ARG A 74 -1.51 -35.74 -22.16
N ASN A 75 -2.80 -35.99 -21.95
CA ASN A 75 -3.75 -36.33 -23.01
C ASN A 75 -3.88 -35.19 -24.02
N VAL A 76 -4.07 -33.95 -23.55
CA VAL A 76 -4.16 -32.77 -24.40
C VAL A 76 -2.87 -32.55 -25.21
N MET A 77 -1.70 -32.73 -24.59
CA MET A 77 -0.42 -32.61 -25.26
C MET A 77 -0.20 -33.72 -26.29
N MET A 78 -0.62 -34.95 -26.02
CA MET A 78 -0.56 -36.07 -26.98
C MET A 78 -1.45 -35.81 -28.18
N ASP A 79 -2.71 -35.38 -27.96
CA ASP A 79 -3.63 -35.05 -29.04
C ASP A 79 -3.09 -33.90 -29.91
N ALA A 80 -2.52 -32.88 -29.30
CA ALA A 80 -1.90 -31.77 -29.99
C ALA A 80 -0.71 -32.25 -30.84
N ALA A 81 0.16 -33.12 -30.30
CA ALA A 81 1.28 -33.71 -31.01
C ALA A 81 0.84 -34.54 -32.21
N ILE A 82 -0.17 -35.39 -32.04
CA ILE A 82 -0.74 -36.22 -33.14
C ILE A 82 -1.28 -35.33 -34.26
N ASN A 83 -1.98 -34.24 -33.91
CA ASN A 83 -2.52 -33.32 -34.90
C ASN A 83 -1.44 -32.51 -35.61
N THR A 84 -0.38 -32.09 -34.89
CA THR A 84 0.78 -31.43 -35.48
C THR A 84 1.49 -32.34 -36.49
N LEU A 85 1.70 -33.60 -36.16
CA LEU A 85 2.38 -34.58 -37.04
C LEU A 85 1.55 -34.93 -38.30
N LYS A 86 0.25 -34.68 -38.33
CA LYS A 86 -0.53 -34.82 -39.56
C LYS A 86 -0.21 -33.71 -40.57
N VAL A 87 0.21 -32.54 -40.09
CA VAL A 87 0.54 -31.36 -40.92
C VAL A 87 2.04 -31.30 -41.20
N ASP A 88 2.86 -31.54 -40.18
CA ASP A 88 4.33 -31.57 -40.23
C ASP A 88 4.86 -32.84 -39.60
N PRO A 89 5.05 -33.93 -40.34
CA PRO A 89 5.57 -35.19 -39.84
C PRO A 89 6.98 -35.13 -39.28
N THR A 90 7.74 -34.06 -39.51
CA THR A 90 9.10 -33.88 -39.08
C THR A 90 9.26 -33.01 -37.84
N ASN A 91 8.15 -32.55 -37.27
CA ASN A 91 8.16 -31.70 -36.09
C ASN A 91 8.77 -32.41 -34.87
N GLU A 92 9.99 -32.04 -34.52
CA GLU A 92 10.78 -32.69 -33.47
C GLU A 92 10.10 -32.65 -32.09
N THR A 93 9.44 -31.53 -31.77
CA THR A 93 8.72 -31.38 -30.48
C THR A 93 7.54 -32.37 -30.41
N ALA A 94 6.75 -32.44 -31.49
CA ALA A 94 5.61 -33.36 -31.55
C ALA A 94 6.01 -34.82 -31.54
N LEU A 95 7.14 -35.18 -32.20
CA LEU A 95 7.73 -36.49 -32.14
C LEU A 95 8.14 -36.83 -30.70
N SER A 96 8.87 -35.95 -30.03
CA SER A 96 9.32 -36.13 -28.65
C SER A 96 8.17 -36.27 -27.65
N ILE A 97 7.05 -35.56 -27.86
CA ILE A 97 5.83 -35.73 -27.05
C ILE A 97 5.22 -37.12 -27.28
N LYS A 98 5.10 -37.55 -28.56
CA LYS A 98 4.52 -38.84 -28.94
C LYS A 98 5.37 -40.01 -28.41
N GLU A 99 6.70 -39.87 -28.39
CA GLU A 99 7.66 -40.86 -27.84
C GLU A 99 7.70 -40.82 -26.30
N GLY A 100 7.03 -39.86 -25.64
CA GLY A 100 7.01 -39.74 -24.19
C GLY A 100 8.28 -39.18 -23.57
N THR A 101 9.22 -38.67 -24.37
CA THR A 101 10.51 -38.15 -23.88
C THR A 101 10.41 -36.83 -23.16
N ILE A 102 9.43 -35.97 -23.53
CA ILE A 102 9.18 -34.65 -22.93
C ILE A 102 8.21 -34.73 -21.76
N LEU A 103 7.17 -35.59 -21.86
CA LEU A 103 6.16 -35.71 -20.81
C LEU A 103 6.74 -36.44 -19.60
N LYS A 104 6.32 -36.03 -18.39
CA LYS A 104 6.80 -36.62 -17.13
C LYS A 104 5.66 -37.31 -16.40
N ASP A 105 5.98 -38.16 -15.42
CA ASP A 105 5.01 -39.01 -14.71
C ASP A 105 4.53 -38.39 -13.37
N ALA A 106 5.01 -37.21 -13.02
CA ALA A 106 4.57 -36.52 -11.82
C ALA A 106 3.09 -36.05 -11.96
N ASP A 107 2.46 -35.80 -10.83
CA ASP A 107 1.15 -35.15 -10.72
C ASP A 107 1.23 -34.09 -9.61
N THR A 108 1.55 -32.86 -10.01
CA THR A 108 1.84 -31.77 -9.10
C THR A 108 0.74 -30.73 -9.16
N ASP A 109 -0.02 -30.63 -8.09
CA ASP A 109 -0.98 -29.55 -7.89
C ASP A 109 -0.26 -28.31 -7.32
N TRP A 110 0.25 -27.47 -8.21
CA TRP A 110 0.98 -26.25 -7.86
C TRP A 110 0.16 -25.28 -7.04
N TYR A 111 -1.14 -25.21 -7.33
CA TYR A 111 -2.05 -24.33 -6.60
C TYR A 111 -2.19 -24.75 -5.14
N LYS A 112 -2.47 -26.03 -4.89
CA LYS A 112 -2.59 -26.59 -3.53
C LYS A 112 -1.29 -26.48 -2.73
N LEU A 113 -0.14 -26.64 -3.40
CA LEU A 113 1.18 -26.50 -2.75
C LEU A 113 1.42 -25.09 -2.24
N LEU A 114 0.99 -24.07 -2.97
CA LEU A 114 1.34 -22.66 -2.73
C LEU A 114 0.22 -21.85 -2.12
N SER A 115 -1.01 -22.34 -2.15
CA SER A 115 -2.12 -21.69 -1.49
C SER A 115 -2.27 -22.10 -0.02
N GLN A 116 -2.95 -21.25 0.72
CA GLN A 116 -3.32 -21.45 2.11
C GLN A 116 -4.64 -20.74 2.40
N LYS A 117 -5.26 -21.05 3.55
CA LYS A 117 -6.35 -20.24 4.05
C LYS A 117 -5.79 -18.90 4.51
N ALA A 118 -6.30 -17.83 3.92
CA ALA A 118 -5.95 -16.49 4.36
C ALA A 118 -6.61 -16.18 5.71
N SER A 119 -5.96 -15.37 6.50
CA SER A 119 -6.52 -14.89 7.76
C SER A 119 -6.16 -13.44 8.00
N THR A 120 -7.10 -12.71 8.58
CA THR A 120 -6.87 -11.35 9.06
C THR A 120 -7.26 -11.30 10.52
N ASN A 121 -6.33 -10.85 11.36
CA ASN A 121 -6.57 -10.58 12.78
C ASN A 121 -6.27 -9.12 13.05
N SER A 122 -7.19 -8.39 13.64
CA SER A 122 -6.97 -7.00 14.02
C SER A 122 -7.49 -6.71 15.42
N VAL A 123 -6.75 -5.86 16.12
CA VAL A 123 -7.10 -5.33 17.44
C VAL A 123 -7.02 -3.81 17.34
N GLU A 124 -8.01 -3.15 17.90
CA GLU A 124 -8.03 -1.71 18.05
C GLU A 124 -8.44 -1.33 19.48
N LEU A 125 -7.67 -0.43 20.04
CA LEU A 125 -7.94 0.21 21.30
C LEU A 125 -8.11 1.71 21.04
N SER A 126 -9.22 2.30 21.47
CA SER A 126 -9.41 3.75 21.37
C SER A 126 -10.01 4.34 22.64
N VAL A 127 -9.65 5.58 22.92
CA VAL A 127 -10.17 6.38 24.03
C VAL A 127 -10.61 7.72 23.47
N ARG A 128 -11.83 8.13 23.78
CA ARG A 128 -12.31 9.48 23.49
C ARG A 128 -12.96 10.09 24.73
N GLY A 129 -12.95 11.41 24.79
CA GLY A 129 -13.60 12.15 25.87
C GLY A 129 -13.37 13.63 25.75
N GLY A 130 -13.82 14.39 26.73
CA GLY A 130 -13.58 15.80 26.77
C GLY A 130 -14.14 16.49 28.01
N SER A 131 -13.50 17.62 28.33
CA SER A 131 -14.00 18.60 29.31
C SER A 131 -14.73 19.73 28.60
N SER A 132 -15.06 20.79 29.32
CA SER A 132 -15.60 22.03 28.74
C SER A 132 -14.62 22.72 27.76
N ARG A 133 -13.30 22.47 27.88
CA ARG A 133 -12.27 23.15 27.10
C ARG A 133 -11.41 22.23 26.27
N LEU A 134 -11.28 20.96 26.61
CA LEU A 134 -10.42 20.02 25.93
C LEU A 134 -11.22 18.82 25.43
N LYS A 135 -11.07 18.48 24.15
CA LYS A 135 -11.62 17.28 23.52
C LYS A 135 -10.45 16.45 23.00
N TYR A 136 -10.50 15.15 23.24
CA TYR A 136 -9.44 14.26 22.82
C TYR A 136 -9.98 12.94 22.27
N PHE A 137 -9.27 12.42 21.28
CA PHE A 137 -9.40 11.06 20.78
C PHE A 137 -8.02 10.50 20.54
N THR A 138 -7.77 9.30 21.03
CA THR A 138 -6.54 8.55 20.75
C THR A 138 -6.89 7.11 20.42
N SER A 139 -6.16 6.53 19.46
CA SER A 139 -6.31 5.13 19.08
C SER A 139 -4.96 4.48 18.83
N PHE A 140 -4.94 3.17 19.01
CA PHE A 140 -3.86 2.27 18.64
C PHE A 140 -4.44 1.02 18.00
N GLY A 141 -3.94 0.68 16.81
CA GLY A 141 -4.41 -0.46 16.04
C GLY A 141 -3.27 -1.37 15.60
N MET A 142 -3.52 -2.67 15.61
CA MET A 142 -2.65 -3.71 15.05
C MET A 142 -3.47 -4.58 14.11
N SER A 143 -2.91 -4.94 12.94
CA SER A 143 -3.52 -5.86 11.99
C SER A 143 -2.46 -6.78 11.41
N PHE A 144 -2.74 -8.08 11.44
CA PHE A 144 -1.91 -9.15 10.91
C PHE A 144 -2.72 -9.89 9.85
N GLN A 145 -2.23 -9.90 8.62
CA GLN A 145 -2.91 -10.54 7.48
C GLN A 145 -1.96 -11.53 6.84
N ASN A 146 -2.41 -12.76 6.68
CA ASN A 146 -1.76 -13.76 5.85
C ASN A 146 -2.58 -13.89 4.57
N GLY A 147 -1.91 -13.81 3.42
CA GLY A 147 -2.54 -13.93 2.12
C GLY A 147 -2.96 -15.35 1.76
N VAL A 148 -3.71 -15.51 0.66
CA VAL A 148 -4.07 -16.82 0.10
C VAL A 148 -2.88 -17.54 -0.51
N LEU A 149 -1.84 -16.83 -0.88
CA LEU A 149 -0.54 -17.40 -1.29
C LEU A 149 0.41 -17.42 -0.10
N LYS A 150 1.14 -18.51 0.07
CA LYS A 150 2.20 -18.62 1.10
C LYS A 150 3.28 -17.57 0.85
N GLY A 151 3.67 -16.86 1.90
CA GLY A 151 4.67 -15.80 1.83
C GLY A 151 4.10 -14.40 1.57
N ASP A 152 2.81 -14.27 1.30
CA ASP A 152 2.14 -12.97 1.23
C ASP A 152 1.61 -12.60 2.61
N ASP A 153 2.35 -11.78 3.33
CA ASP A 153 2.01 -11.36 4.68
C ASP A 153 2.01 -9.84 4.80
N LEU A 154 1.12 -9.31 5.63
CA LEU A 154 1.08 -7.89 5.96
C LEU A 154 0.88 -7.70 7.46
N LYS A 155 1.77 -6.94 8.09
CA LYS A 155 1.65 -6.48 9.47
C LYS A 155 1.52 -4.96 9.46
N ARG A 156 0.49 -4.45 10.10
CA ARG A 156 0.26 -3.01 10.18
C ARG A 156 0.02 -2.58 11.62
N TYR A 157 0.69 -1.51 12.01
CA TYR A 157 0.53 -0.83 13.27
C TYR A 157 0.14 0.62 13.01
N THR A 158 -0.86 1.10 13.71
CA THR A 158 -1.36 2.47 13.57
C THR A 158 -1.53 3.13 14.91
N GLY A 159 -1.27 4.42 14.98
CA GLY A 159 -1.53 5.24 16.15
C GLY A 159 -2.08 6.60 15.73
N ARG A 160 -3.02 7.12 16.51
CA ARG A 160 -3.63 8.44 16.27
C ARG A 160 -3.84 9.19 17.57
N ILE A 161 -3.65 10.51 17.48
CA ILE A 161 -3.98 11.46 18.55
C ILE A 161 -4.64 12.67 17.89
N ASN A 162 -5.86 12.98 18.33
CA ASN A 162 -6.59 14.19 17.96
C ASN A 162 -6.90 14.97 19.25
N LEU A 163 -6.48 16.22 19.32
CA LEU A 163 -6.77 17.13 20.43
C LEU A 163 -7.35 18.43 19.88
N ASP A 164 -8.42 18.90 20.53
CA ASP A 164 -8.99 20.23 20.29
C ASP A 164 -9.09 20.93 21.65
N TRP A 165 -8.47 22.10 21.78
CA TRP A 165 -8.38 22.85 23.01
C TRP A 165 -8.90 24.27 22.83
N ASP A 166 -9.98 24.59 23.52
CA ASP A 166 -10.52 25.94 23.67
C ASP A 166 -9.75 26.66 24.78
N VAL A 167 -8.64 27.33 24.45
CA VAL A 167 -7.74 27.99 25.42
C VAL A 167 -8.47 29.13 26.12
N THR A 168 -9.20 29.93 25.32
CA THR A 168 -10.10 30.97 25.78
C THR A 168 -11.40 30.92 25.00
N SER A 169 -12.33 31.82 25.23
CA SER A 169 -13.55 31.96 24.43
C SER A 169 -13.29 32.40 22.98
N VAL A 170 -12.11 32.97 22.70
CA VAL A 170 -11.74 33.51 21.38
C VAL A 170 -10.54 32.78 20.74
N LEU A 171 -9.83 31.95 21.50
CA LEU A 171 -8.62 31.28 21.02
C LEU A 171 -8.72 29.76 21.15
N LYS A 172 -8.54 29.07 20.04
CA LYS A 172 -8.55 27.60 19.95
C LYS A 172 -7.26 27.09 19.35
N PHE A 173 -6.79 25.96 19.85
CA PHE A 173 -5.71 25.18 19.27
C PHE A 173 -6.18 23.74 19.04
N GLY A 174 -5.59 23.10 18.05
CA GLY A 174 -5.81 21.69 17.87
C GLY A 174 -4.69 21.01 17.12
N THR A 175 -4.62 19.70 17.31
CA THR A 175 -3.67 18.83 16.61
C THR A 175 -4.31 17.54 16.18
N ASN A 176 -3.81 17.01 15.06
CA ASN A 176 -4.15 15.69 14.54
C ASN A 176 -2.83 15.03 14.11
N VAL A 177 -2.43 13.99 14.80
CA VAL A 177 -1.22 13.23 14.48
C VAL A 177 -1.60 11.79 14.22
N SER A 178 -1.10 11.22 13.14
CA SER A 178 -1.20 9.79 12.86
C SER A 178 0.14 9.22 12.42
N LEU A 179 0.41 8.02 12.91
CA LEU A 179 1.55 7.18 12.60
C LEU A 179 1.04 5.87 12.03
N ALA A 180 1.71 5.36 11.01
CA ALA A 180 1.48 4.00 10.54
C ALA A 180 2.81 3.36 10.15
N TYR A 181 3.00 2.12 10.57
CA TYR A 181 4.06 1.24 10.12
C TYR A 181 3.44 0.02 9.46
N THR A 182 3.91 -0.33 8.29
CA THR A 182 3.49 -1.52 7.54
C THR A 182 4.71 -2.31 7.14
N ASP A 183 4.75 -3.57 7.54
CA ASP A 183 5.69 -4.59 7.09
C ASP A 183 4.92 -5.50 6.13
N GLN A 184 5.29 -5.49 4.86
CA GLN A 184 4.65 -6.27 3.81
C GLN A 184 5.67 -7.21 3.17
N SER A 185 5.36 -8.49 3.18
CA SER A 185 6.07 -9.52 2.43
C SER A 185 5.24 -9.95 1.24
N GLN A 186 5.86 -10.01 0.05
CA GLN A 186 5.26 -10.49 -1.18
C GLN A 186 6.26 -11.38 -1.89
N GLU A 187 6.05 -12.67 -1.90
CA GLU A 187 7.00 -13.62 -2.50
C GLU A 187 6.89 -13.73 -4.02
N GLY A 188 6.49 -12.65 -4.67
CA GLY A 188 6.67 -12.41 -6.10
C GLY A 188 5.85 -13.26 -7.06
N GLN A 189 4.96 -14.13 -6.58
CA GLN A 189 4.20 -15.03 -7.45
C GLN A 189 2.73 -14.65 -7.55
N GLY A 190 2.34 -14.14 -8.71
CA GLY A 190 0.92 -14.07 -9.06
C GLY A 190 0.36 -15.46 -9.33
N LEU A 191 -0.93 -15.67 -9.06
CA LEU A 191 -1.66 -16.90 -9.41
C LEU A 191 -1.50 -17.32 -10.87
N TRP A 192 -1.25 -16.37 -11.75
CA TRP A 192 -1.04 -16.61 -13.16
C TRP A 192 0.17 -17.51 -13.43
N GLN A 193 1.28 -17.29 -12.77
CA GLN A 193 2.51 -18.07 -12.95
C GLN A 193 2.35 -19.51 -12.43
N ILE A 194 1.61 -19.67 -11.32
CA ILE A 194 1.27 -20.98 -10.77
C ILE A 194 0.47 -21.80 -11.78
N LYS A 195 -0.48 -21.18 -12.48
CA LYS A 195 -1.36 -21.82 -13.47
C LYS A 195 -0.67 -22.17 -14.78
N GLN A 196 0.43 -21.48 -15.11
CA GLN A 196 1.16 -21.73 -16.36
C GLN A 196 2.18 -22.88 -16.23
N PHE A 197 2.54 -23.30 -15.02
CA PHE A 197 3.54 -24.35 -14.86
C PHE A 197 2.91 -25.73 -15.05
N ARG A 198 3.58 -26.61 -15.79
CA ARG A 198 3.06 -27.95 -16.15
C ARG A 198 2.79 -28.80 -14.93
N PRO A 199 1.63 -29.47 -14.83
CA PRO A 199 1.31 -30.34 -13.70
C PRO A 199 2.02 -31.71 -13.73
N ASP A 200 2.55 -32.11 -14.89
CA ASP A 200 3.22 -33.42 -15.06
C ASP A 200 4.70 -33.43 -14.64
N VAL A 201 5.22 -32.35 -14.07
CA VAL A 201 6.61 -32.26 -13.60
C VAL A 201 6.70 -32.25 -12.08
N PRO A 202 7.75 -32.83 -11.48
CA PRO A 202 7.93 -32.85 -10.03
C PRO A 202 8.41 -31.47 -9.51
N VAL A 203 8.31 -31.26 -8.18
CA VAL A 203 8.87 -30.08 -7.52
C VAL A 203 10.40 -30.09 -7.54
N TYR A 204 10.98 -31.26 -7.33
CA TYR A 204 12.42 -31.44 -7.25
C TYR A 204 12.89 -32.41 -8.34
N ALA A 205 14.06 -32.16 -8.86
CA ALA A 205 14.80 -33.08 -9.71
C ALA A 205 15.43 -34.23 -8.89
N GLU A 206 15.99 -35.24 -9.54
CA GLU A 206 16.60 -36.41 -8.89
C GLU A 206 17.79 -36.05 -7.99
N ASP A 207 18.49 -34.97 -8.31
CA ASP A 207 19.63 -34.44 -7.53
C ASP A 207 19.18 -33.59 -6.33
N GLY A 208 17.87 -33.44 -6.11
CA GLY A 208 17.28 -32.62 -5.04
C GLY A 208 17.19 -31.12 -5.35
N SER A 209 17.64 -30.67 -6.51
CA SER A 209 17.46 -29.30 -6.95
C SER A 209 15.99 -29.04 -7.37
N TYR A 210 15.60 -27.76 -7.44
CA TYR A 210 14.26 -27.42 -7.96
C TYR A 210 14.19 -27.74 -9.46
N TYR A 211 13.12 -28.47 -9.84
CA TYR A 211 12.90 -28.82 -11.24
C TYR A 211 12.66 -27.56 -12.08
N LYS A 212 13.30 -27.47 -13.24
CA LYS A 212 13.16 -26.34 -14.17
C LYS A 212 12.64 -26.80 -15.53
N ILE A 213 11.88 -25.95 -16.19
CA ILE A 213 11.46 -26.15 -17.57
C ILE A 213 12.15 -25.09 -18.44
N GLY A 214 13.25 -25.48 -19.09
CA GLY A 214 14.08 -24.53 -19.81
C GLY A 214 14.60 -23.44 -18.88
N THR A 215 14.22 -22.19 -19.13
CA THR A 215 14.57 -21.01 -18.33
C THR A 215 13.50 -20.63 -17.29
N THR A 216 12.46 -21.46 -17.13
CA THR A 216 11.36 -21.15 -16.21
C THR A 216 11.57 -21.84 -14.87
N ASP A 217 11.69 -21.06 -13.82
CA ASP A 217 11.76 -21.55 -12.44
C ASP A 217 10.40 -22.09 -11.99
N ASN A 218 10.41 -23.18 -11.23
CA ASN A 218 9.16 -23.69 -10.68
C ASN A 218 8.59 -22.76 -9.59
N PRO A 219 7.28 -22.77 -9.42
CA PRO A 219 6.62 -21.85 -8.48
C PRO A 219 7.06 -22.01 -7.03
N VAL A 220 7.42 -23.22 -6.58
CA VAL A 220 7.92 -23.46 -5.21
C VAL A 220 9.32 -22.87 -5.03
N ALA A 221 10.20 -22.97 -6.05
CA ALA A 221 11.50 -22.32 -6.00
C ALA A 221 11.38 -20.81 -5.80
N LYS A 222 10.42 -20.21 -6.46
CA LYS A 222 10.18 -18.76 -6.38
C LYS A 222 9.68 -18.28 -5.02
N THR A 223 9.05 -19.14 -4.20
CA THR A 223 8.71 -18.77 -2.81
C THR A 223 9.93 -18.53 -1.91
N LYS A 224 11.13 -18.74 -2.43
CA LYS A 224 12.40 -18.45 -1.72
C LYS A 224 12.94 -17.05 -2.04
N ILE A 225 12.29 -16.33 -2.93
CA ILE A 225 12.59 -14.91 -3.14
C ILE A 225 12.16 -14.14 -1.89
N THR A 226 13.07 -13.36 -1.35
CA THR A 226 12.69 -12.35 -0.35
C THR A 226 12.23 -11.10 -1.10
N ASN A 227 11.01 -10.66 -0.82
CA ASN A 227 10.49 -9.38 -1.33
C ASN A 227 9.69 -8.71 -0.22
N ARG A 228 10.36 -7.82 0.51
CA ARG A 228 9.81 -7.17 1.69
C ARG A 228 9.86 -5.64 1.54
N ASN A 229 8.76 -5.00 1.93
CA ASN A 229 8.64 -3.55 2.00
C ASN A 229 8.26 -3.13 3.41
N ASP A 230 9.09 -2.27 4.02
CA ASP A 230 8.83 -1.62 5.29
C ASP A 230 8.42 -0.18 5.03
N VAL A 231 7.19 0.19 5.35
CA VAL A 231 6.64 1.52 5.06
C VAL A 231 6.26 2.25 6.34
N TYR A 232 6.88 3.41 6.56
CA TYR A 232 6.60 4.30 7.68
C TYR A 232 5.87 5.54 7.18
N ARG A 233 4.75 5.89 7.79
CA ARG A 233 3.95 7.06 7.46
C ARG A 233 3.70 7.90 8.70
N PHE A 234 3.96 9.18 8.56
CA PHE A 234 3.65 10.21 9.55
C PHE A 234 2.77 11.26 8.91
N ASN A 235 1.63 11.56 9.54
CA ASN A 235 0.83 12.73 9.19
C ASN A 235 0.59 13.53 10.46
N GLY A 236 0.96 14.80 10.44
CA GLY A 236 0.78 15.72 11.55
C GLY A 236 0.13 17.01 11.05
N THR A 237 -0.86 17.48 11.77
CA THR A 237 -1.50 18.77 11.55
C THR A 237 -1.62 19.49 12.89
N VAL A 238 -1.25 20.74 12.93
CA VAL A 238 -1.51 21.64 14.05
C VAL A 238 -2.24 22.88 13.52
N PHE A 239 -3.18 23.40 14.29
CA PHE A 239 -3.85 24.65 13.93
C PHE A 239 -4.08 25.54 15.13
N GLY A 240 -4.08 26.83 14.88
CA GLY A 240 -4.57 27.85 15.78
C GLY A 240 -5.70 28.64 15.13
N GLU A 241 -6.75 28.93 15.87
CA GLU A 241 -7.88 29.74 15.40
C GLU A 241 -8.16 30.84 16.43
N ALA A 242 -8.25 32.07 15.95
CA ALA A 242 -8.59 33.23 16.78
C ALA A 242 -9.81 33.93 16.22
N GLN A 243 -10.79 34.19 17.08
CA GLN A 243 -11.91 35.08 16.78
C GLN A 243 -11.46 36.54 17.06
N ILE A 244 -11.24 37.29 15.98
CA ILE A 244 -10.70 38.66 16.05
C ILE A 244 -11.78 39.64 16.52
N ILE A 245 -12.95 39.53 15.92
CA ILE A 245 -14.21 40.23 16.32
C ILE A 245 -15.36 39.24 16.12
N PRO A 246 -16.57 39.54 16.66
CA PRO A 246 -17.73 38.72 16.37
C PRO A 246 -17.92 38.52 14.87
N GLY A 247 -18.03 37.25 14.44
CA GLY A 247 -18.16 36.86 13.04
C GLY A 247 -16.85 36.74 12.26
N LEU A 248 -15.74 37.37 12.68
CA LEU A 248 -14.45 37.29 11.97
C LEU A 248 -13.47 36.37 12.67
N ARG A 249 -13.05 35.29 11.98
CA ARG A 249 -12.12 34.28 12.47
C ARG A 249 -10.90 34.19 11.56
N PHE A 250 -9.72 34.18 12.16
CA PHE A 250 -8.45 33.83 11.51
C PHE A 250 -8.03 32.46 11.96
N ARG A 251 -7.66 31.61 11.00
CA ARG A 251 -7.13 30.27 11.27
C ARG A 251 -5.86 30.05 10.48
N SER A 252 -4.82 29.61 11.17
CA SER A 252 -3.56 29.13 10.60
C SER A 252 -3.42 27.64 10.85
N THR A 253 -3.17 26.87 9.81
CA THR A 253 -3.04 25.40 9.85
C THR A 253 -1.74 24.99 9.20
N PHE A 254 -0.88 24.27 9.92
CA PHE A 254 0.34 23.69 9.39
C PHE A 254 0.25 22.17 9.41
N SER A 255 0.51 21.56 8.25
CA SER A 255 0.45 20.11 8.07
C SER A 255 1.75 19.57 7.48
N VAL A 256 2.17 18.41 7.97
CA VAL A 256 3.30 17.64 7.45
C VAL A 256 2.84 16.22 7.18
N ALA A 257 3.11 15.72 5.98
CA ALA A 257 2.98 14.31 5.64
C ALA A 257 4.35 13.80 5.21
N LYS A 258 4.84 12.74 5.87
CA LYS A 258 6.13 12.12 5.57
C LYS A 258 5.96 10.62 5.40
N ASN A 259 6.51 10.10 4.30
CA ASN A 259 6.54 8.68 4.00
C ASN A 259 7.98 8.23 3.82
N PHE A 260 8.32 7.07 4.38
CA PHE A 260 9.53 6.33 4.11
C PHE A 260 9.17 4.92 3.70
N ASN A 261 9.82 4.42 2.67
CA ASN A 261 9.70 3.04 2.22
C ASN A 261 11.10 2.44 2.09
N PHE A 262 11.28 1.25 2.64
CA PHE A 262 12.50 0.46 2.51
C PHE A 262 12.15 -0.84 1.80
N THR A 263 12.85 -1.11 0.68
CA THR A 263 12.67 -2.31 -0.12
C THR A 263 13.85 -3.24 0.10
N HIS A 264 13.53 -4.50 0.41
CA HIS A 264 14.48 -5.58 0.59
C HIS A 264 14.11 -6.72 -0.36
N GLN A 265 14.90 -6.92 -1.40
CA GLN A 265 14.73 -8.05 -2.31
C GLN A 265 15.98 -8.90 -2.35
N TYR A 266 15.79 -10.21 -2.39
CA TYR A 266 16.85 -11.18 -2.61
C TYR A 266 16.35 -12.33 -3.49
N TYR A 267 17.06 -12.59 -4.55
CA TYR A 267 16.82 -13.67 -5.50
C TYR A 267 17.92 -14.70 -5.31
N PRO A 268 17.62 -15.90 -4.80
CA PRO A 268 18.61 -16.95 -4.60
C PRO A 268 19.32 -17.39 -5.88
N SER A 269 20.54 -17.90 -5.75
CA SER A 269 21.41 -18.29 -6.85
C SER A 269 20.85 -19.39 -7.74
N PHE A 270 19.97 -20.25 -7.19
CA PHE A 270 19.34 -21.34 -7.93
C PHE A 270 18.17 -20.90 -8.82
N LEU A 271 17.72 -19.63 -8.70
CA LEU A 271 16.66 -19.08 -9.54
C LEU A 271 17.22 -18.54 -10.85
N GLN A 272 16.50 -18.79 -11.94
CA GLN A 272 16.84 -18.25 -13.25
C GLN A 272 16.69 -16.72 -13.29
N GLU A 273 15.71 -16.18 -12.55
CA GLU A 273 15.56 -14.73 -12.39
C GLU A 273 16.78 -14.04 -11.77
N GLY A 274 17.55 -14.75 -10.96
CA GLY A 274 18.88 -14.30 -10.48
C GLY A 274 19.96 -14.36 -11.57
N ASN A 275 19.78 -15.21 -12.59
CA ASN A 275 20.82 -15.58 -13.57
C ASN A 275 20.52 -15.16 -15.01
N TYR A 276 19.28 -14.78 -15.33
CA TYR A 276 18.75 -14.78 -16.71
C TYR A 276 19.50 -13.90 -17.70
N TYR A 277 20.07 -12.79 -17.28
CA TYR A 277 20.70 -11.87 -18.22
C TYR A 277 22.23 -11.86 -18.22
N ASN A 278 22.87 -12.37 -17.16
CA ASN A 278 24.32 -12.21 -17.03
C ASN A 278 25.04 -13.35 -16.27
N ASN A 279 24.44 -14.52 -16.09
CA ASN A 279 25.03 -15.65 -15.34
C ASN A 279 25.42 -15.36 -13.88
N TYR A 280 24.69 -14.47 -13.21
CA TYR A 280 24.96 -14.14 -11.81
C TYR A 280 24.52 -15.24 -10.84
N THR A 281 25.24 -15.40 -9.75
CA THR A 281 24.90 -16.31 -8.65
C THR A 281 24.24 -15.53 -7.51
N GLY A 282 22.90 -15.35 -7.63
CA GLY A 282 22.10 -14.57 -6.69
C GLY A 282 22.14 -13.08 -6.95
N LYS A 283 21.07 -12.39 -6.52
CA LYS A 283 20.90 -10.95 -6.70
C LYS A 283 20.20 -10.34 -5.47
N ALA A 284 20.75 -9.28 -4.92
CA ALA A 284 20.09 -8.48 -3.88
C ALA A 284 19.78 -7.08 -4.39
N VAL A 285 18.62 -6.57 -4.03
CA VAL A 285 18.24 -5.16 -4.23
C VAL A 285 17.89 -4.57 -2.88
N ARG A 286 18.46 -3.40 -2.57
CA ARG A 286 18.12 -2.59 -1.42
C ARG A 286 17.76 -1.20 -1.90
N GLY A 287 16.57 -0.76 -1.52
CA GLY A 287 16.08 0.54 -1.91
C GLY A 287 15.48 1.30 -0.74
N SER A 288 15.50 2.60 -0.85
CA SER A 288 14.72 3.47 0.02
C SER A 288 14.07 4.57 -0.81
N SER A 289 12.86 4.93 -0.45
CA SER A 289 12.22 6.13 -0.99
C SER A 289 11.63 6.95 0.14
N GLU A 290 11.76 8.26 0.03
CA GLU A 290 11.14 9.18 0.97
C GLU A 290 10.35 10.25 0.26
N SER A 291 9.29 10.71 0.90
CA SER A 291 8.59 11.91 0.47
C SER A 291 8.14 12.73 1.66
N VAL A 292 8.23 14.04 1.52
CA VAL A 292 7.78 15.01 2.52
C VAL A 292 6.90 16.04 1.82
N ARG A 293 5.69 16.21 2.35
CA ARG A 293 4.79 17.28 1.96
C ARG A 293 4.53 18.16 3.16
N THR A 294 4.75 19.45 3.01
CA THR A 294 4.36 20.47 3.99
C THR A 294 3.29 21.35 3.39
N LEU A 295 2.28 21.68 4.17
CA LEU A 295 1.19 22.56 3.78
C LEU A 295 0.95 23.56 4.91
N TRP A 296 0.93 24.85 4.57
CA TRP A 296 0.61 25.93 5.49
C TRP A 296 -0.53 26.77 4.93
N ASP A 297 -1.70 26.59 5.52
CA ASP A 297 -2.94 27.29 5.14
C ASP A 297 -3.25 28.38 6.14
N ASN A 298 -3.53 29.59 5.64
CA ASN A 298 -3.99 30.71 6.43
C ASN A 298 -5.33 31.20 5.86
N THR A 299 -6.34 31.24 6.68
CA THR A 299 -7.68 31.60 6.26
C THR A 299 -8.27 32.69 7.16
N LEU A 300 -8.94 33.62 6.54
CA LEU A 300 -9.75 34.62 7.21
C LEU A 300 -11.21 34.42 6.78
N LYS A 301 -12.07 34.11 7.73
CA LYS A 301 -13.49 33.84 7.49
C LYS A 301 -14.33 34.85 8.24
N TYR A 302 -15.28 35.48 7.53
CA TYR A 302 -16.30 36.33 8.09
C TYR A 302 -17.68 35.73 7.88
N GLU A 303 -18.46 35.63 8.93
CA GLU A 303 -19.86 35.22 8.94
C GLU A 303 -20.68 36.28 9.73
N GLY A 304 -21.65 36.87 9.09
CA GLY A 304 -22.47 37.87 9.74
C GLY A 304 -23.82 38.08 9.08
N THR A 305 -24.79 38.48 9.87
CA THR A 305 -26.10 38.88 9.39
C THR A 305 -26.31 40.38 9.68
N PHE A 306 -26.66 41.13 8.65
CA PHE A 306 -26.92 42.57 8.74
C PHE A 306 -28.43 42.85 8.59
N LYS A 307 -28.95 43.69 9.40
CA LYS A 307 -30.37 44.09 9.37
C LYS A 307 -31.34 42.89 9.37
N GLU A 308 -30.91 41.78 9.98
CA GLU A 308 -31.68 40.52 10.11
C GLU A 308 -32.01 39.80 8.79
N ILE A 309 -31.78 40.44 7.63
CA ILE A 309 -32.16 39.93 6.30
C ILE A 309 -30.97 39.69 5.38
N HIS A 310 -29.78 40.25 5.63
CA HIS A 310 -28.61 40.10 4.77
C HIS A 310 -27.59 39.18 5.42
N ALA A 311 -27.53 37.91 5.04
CA ALA A 311 -26.49 36.96 5.50
C ALA A 311 -25.31 36.97 4.55
N LEU A 312 -24.12 37.14 5.12
CA LEU A 312 -22.84 37.14 4.40
C LEU A 312 -21.91 36.08 4.97
N ASP A 313 -21.36 35.18 4.11
CA ASP A 313 -20.25 34.28 4.40
C ASP A 313 -19.14 34.59 3.40
N ALA A 314 -18.01 35.10 3.89
CA ALA A 314 -16.84 35.43 3.08
C ALA A 314 -15.62 34.70 3.61
N LEU A 315 -14.87 34.06 2.71
CA LEU A 315 -13.61 33.35 3.00
C LEU A 315 -12.52 33.89 2.09
N PHE A 316 -11.41 34.28 2.69
CA PHE A 316 -10.15 34.54 2.00
C PHE A 316 -9.09 33.59 2.55
N GLY A 317 -8.26 33.00 1.67
CA GLY A 317 -7.22 32.09 2.08
C GLY A 317 -5.96 32.17 1.23
N VAL A 318 -4.82 31.88 1.87
CA VAL A 318 -3.51 31.73 1.25
C VAL A 318 -2.92 30.40 1.71
N SER A 319 -2.45 29.61 0.77
CA SER A 319 -1.89 28.29 0.99
C SER A 319 -0.48 28.21 0.41
N PHE A 320 0.45 27.66 1.19
CA PHE A 320 1.82 27.38 0.78
C PHE A 320 2.05 25.87 0.87
N GLU A 321 2.31 25.24 -0.25
CA GLU A 321 2.65 23.82 -0.29
C GLU A 321 4.06 23.62 -0.79
N ARG A 322 4.77 22.68 -0.18
CA ARG A 322 6.06 22.19 -0.66
C ARG A 322 6.04 20.67 -0.62
N TYR A 323 6.41 20.07 -1.73
CA TYR A 323 6.63 18.64 -1.85
C TYR A 323 8.07 18.36 -2.23
N LYS A 324 8.67 17.36 -1.59
CA LYS A 324 9.98 16.82 -1.92
C LYS A 324 9.88 15.30 -1.88
N ALA A 325 10.51 14.65 -2.84
CA ALA A 325 10.67 13.20 -2.85
C ALA A 325 12.08 12.85 -3.31
N GLY A 326 12.57 11.73 -2.84
CA GLY A 326 13.84 11.16 -3.25
C GLY A 326 13.79 9.64 -3.12
N ASP A 327 14.57 8.98 -3.95
CA ASP A 327 14.75 7.54 -3.91
C ASP A 327 16.21 7.18 -4.11
N PHE A 328 16.57 6.03 -3.58
CA PHE A 328 17.88 5.40 -3.73
C PHE A 328 17.68 3.90 -3.89
N SER A 329 18.43 3.28 -4.79
CA SER A 329 18.47 1.84 -4.98
C SER A 329 19.90 1.38 -5.27
N ALA A 330 20.28 0.27 -4.67
CA ALA A 330 21.52 -0.42 -4.96
C ALA A 330 21.27 -1.90 -5.19
N THR A 331 21.92 -2.44 -6.21
CA THR A 331 21.86 -3.86 -6.59
C THR A 331 23.27 -4.45 -6.50
N GLY A 332 23.37 -5.61 -5.88
CA GLY A 332 24.58 -6.43 -5.87
C GLY A 332 24.25 -7.82 -6.35
N VAL A 333 25.24 -8.48 -6.96
CA VAL A 333 25.13 -9.82 -7.51
C VAL A 333 26.34 -10.67 -7.10
N ASP A 334 26.29 -11.96 -7.41
CA ASP A 334 27.35 -12.94 -7.10
C ASP A 334 27.57 -13.10 -5.60
N PHE A 335 26.59 -13.72 -4.96
CA PHE A 335 26.64 -14.02 -3.54
C PHE A 335 27.28 -15.37 -3.29
N PRO A 336 28.25 -15.50 -2.37
CA PRO A 336 28.90 -16.77 -2.06
C PRO A 336 27.95 -17.78 -1.40
N MET A 337 26.84 -17.31 -0.80
CA MET A 337 25.91 -18.17 -0.07
C MET A 337 24.53 -17.51 0.10
N ASP A 338 23.47 -18.18 -0.35
CA ASP A 338 22.09 -17.64 -0.31
C ASP A 338 21.53 -17.44 1.10
N LYS A 339 21.85 -18.35 2.04
CA LYS A 339 21.17 -18.39 3.34
C LYS A 339 21.77 -17.44 4.40
N ILE A 340 23.04 -17.16 4.33
CA ILE A 340 23.76 -16.44 5.40
C ILE A 340 24.32 -15.12 4.90
N LEU A 341 24.93 -15.11 3.71
CA LEU A 341 25.62 -13.96 3.14
C LEU A 341 24.80 -13.30 2.03
N ASN A 342 23.58 -12.90 2.33
CA ASN A 342 22.65 -12.25 1.40
C ASN A 342 22.50 -10.72 1.64
N ASN A 343 23.36 -10.15 2.46
CA ASN A 343 23.46 -8.69 2.60
C ASN A 343 24.17 -8.08 1.39
N LEU A 344 23.80 -6.87 1.03
CA LEU A 344 24.38 -6.17 -0.12
C LEU A 344 25.92 -6.09 -0.07
N SER A 345 26.49 -5.96 1.13
CA SER A 345 27.96 -5.95 1.35
C SER A 345 28.65 -7.29 1.09
N SER A 346 27.90 -8.39 0.99
CA SER A 346 28.42 -9.72 0.67
C SER A 346 28.42 -10.04 -0.82
N ALA A 347 27.83 -9.16 -1.65
CA ALA A 347 27.93 -9.25 -3.09
C ALA A 347 29.39 -9.07 -3.52
N THR A 348 29.88 -9.95 -4.38
CA THR A 348 31.25 -9.83 -4.90
C THR A 348 31.31 -8.87 -6.08
N THR A 349 30.16 -8.61 -6.72
CA THR A 349 30.04 -7.73 -7.88
C THR A 349 28.94 -6.69 -7.61
N PRO A 350 29.27 -5.38 -7.47
CA PRO A 350 28.29 -4.31 -7.54
C PRO A 350 27.71 -4.25 -8.95
N TYR A 351 26.39 -4.18 -9.06
CA TYR A 351 25.72 -4.21 -10.37
C TYR A 351 25.15 -2.85 -10.79
N ASP A 352 24.39 -2.22 -9.91
CA ASP A 352 23.72 -0.96 -10.22
C ASP A 352 23.50 -0.12 -8.95
N VAL A 353 23.65 1.18 -9.10
CA VAL A 353 23.32 2.17 -8.06
C VAL A 353 22.57 3.31 -8.74
N SER A 354 21.38 3.60 -8.28
CA SER A 354 20.55 4.67 -8.81
C SER A 354 19.93 5.50 -7.70
N GLY A 355 19.56 6.72 -8.02
CA GLY A 355 18.85 7.61 -7.12
C GLY A 355 18.35 8.85 -7.84
N ASN A 356 17.16 9.29 -7.46
CA ASN A 356 16.56 10.50 -7.98
C ASN A 356 16.05 11.38 -6.86
N SER A 357 15.92 12.67 -7.16
CA SER A 357 15.21 13.60 -6.30
C SER A 357 14.33 14.52 -7.11
N SER A 358 13.16 14.82 -6.58
CA SER A 358 12.21 15.74 -7.19
C SER A 358 11.58 16.64 -6.13
N GLY A 359 11.03 17.75 -6.57
CA GLY A 359 10.30 18.63 -5.67
C GLY A 359 9.56 19.70 -6.43
N ASN A 360 8.48 20.14 -5.82
CA ASN A 360 7.70 21.28 -6.31
C ASN A 360 7.19 22.12 -5.15
N GLY A 361 6.78 23.34 -5.46
CA GLY A 361 6.10 24.25 -4.56
C GLY A 361 4.90 24.87 -5.23
N LEU A 362 3.86 25.11 -4.45
CA LEU A 362 2.64 25.75 -4.90
C LEU A 362 2.24 26.83 -3.91
N ILE A 363 1.92 28.02 -4.42
CA ILE A 363 1.27 29.08 -3.67
C ILE A 363 -0.11 29.26 -4.26
N SER A 364 -1.14 29.20 -3.43
CA SER A 364 -2.53 29.37 -3.85
C SER A 364 -3.18 30.48 -3.06
N VAL A 365 -3.91 31.35 -3.75
CA VAL A 365 -4.79 32.33 -3.15
C VAL A 365 -6.21 32.00 -3.57
N PHE A 366 -7.10 31.89 -2.62
CA PHE A 366 -8.49 31.54 -2.90
C PHE A 366 -9.46 32.42 -2.12
N ARG A 367 -10.64 32.60 -2.67
CA ARG A 367 -11.72 33.36 -2.06
C ARG A 367 -13.05 32.73 -2.36
N ARG A 368 -13.95 32.80 -1.40
CA ARG A 368 -15.34 32.42 -1.57
C ARG A 368 -16.20 33.52 -0.96
N PHE A 369 -17.29 33.81 -1.62
CA PHE A 369 -18.25 34.82 -1.18
C PHE A 369 -19.66 34.29 -1.40
N ASN A 370 -20.41 34.13 -0.33
CA ASN A 370 -21.79 33.70 -0.36
C ASN A 370 -22.64 34.81 0.27
N TYR A 371 -23.68 35.23 -0.43
CA TYR A 371 -24.67 36.16 0.06
C TYR A 371 -26.04 35.51 -0.07
N GLN A 372 -26.83 35.66 1.00
CA GLN A 372 -28.22 35.20 1.04
C GLN A 372 -29.09 36.35 1.57
N LEU A 373 -30.16 36.63 0.85
CA LEU A 373 -31.23 37.45 1.32
C LEU A 373 -32.23 36.54 2.06
N MET A 374 -32.45 36.82 3.33
CA MET A 374 -33.44 36.11 4.13
C MET A 374 -34.76 36.89 4.05
N GLU A 375 -35.88 36.21 3.87
CA GLU A 375 -37.22 36.78 3.87
C GLU A 375 -37.75 36.98 5.31
#